data_05f86d38273f29487a3dbe0b7c7c5517
#
_entry.id   05f86d38273f29487a3dbe0b7c7c5517
#
_cell.length_a   1.000
_cell.length_b   1.000
_cell.length_c   1.000
_cell.angle_alpha   90.00
_cell.angle_beta   90.00
_cell.angle_gamma   90.00
#
_symmetry.space_group_name_H-M   'P 1'
#
loop_
_entity.id
_entity.type
_entity.pdbx_description
1 polymer ?
#
loop_
_entity_poly.entity_id
_entity_poly.type
_entity_poly.pdbx_seq_one_letter_code
_entity_poly.pdbx_strand_id
1 'polypeptide(L)'
;PNKWNKLISNKKTVLIDARKQFEYKVGTFKGSINPEIDKFREFPNYLRKLDRKQTIAMFCTGGIRCEKASVYLEKKGFSNVFQLKGGIINYLKKIKKNKSLWKGECYVFDNRISLKHGLVVGTYSMCSGCRKPISIKDKKSSKYEEGVSCPNCHDTLTNSQKERFRMRQKQINVAKKLGKKHIFQKEF
;
A
#
# COMPACT_ATOMS: atom_id res chain seq x y z
N PRO A 1 -11.80 8.22 -13.04
CA PRO A 1 -12.32 8.18 -11.64
C PRO A 1 -13.82 8.50 -11.52
N ASN A 2 -14.37 9.41 -12.32
CA ASN A 2 -15.76 9.89 -12.14
C ASN A 2 -16.84 8.79 -12.23
N LYS A 3 -16.67 7.81 -13.12
CA LYS A 3 -17.58 6.65 -13.24
C LYS A 3 -17.22 5.50 -12.31
N TRP A 4 -16.09 5.58 -11.60
CA TRP A 4 -15.55 4.50 -10.78
C TRP A 4 -16.48 4.13 -9.62
N ASN A 5 -16.95 5.12 -8.86
CA ASN A 5 -17.85 4.86 -7.74
C ASN A 5 -19.11 4.10 -8.16
N LYS A 6 -19.74 4.50 -9.29
CA LYS A 6 -20.90 3.80 -9.83
C LYS A 6 -20.61 2.35 -10.17
N LEU A 7 -19.45 2.10 -10.80
CA LEU A 7 -19.02 0.74 -11.17
C LEU A 7 -18.83 -0.15 -9.94
N ILE A 8 -18.06 0.32 -8.94
CA ILE A 8 -17.73 -0.49 -7.76
C ILE A 8 -18.85 -0.58 -6.72
N SER A 9 -19.88 0.26 -6.82
CA SER A 9 -21.10 0.14 -6.00
C SER A 9 -22.07 -0.90 -6.52
N ASN A 10 -21.87 -1.41 -7.74
CA ASN A 10 -22.69 -2.49 -8.28
C ASN A 10 -22.30 -3.82 -7.62
N LYS A 11 -23.26 -4.49 -6.96
CA LYS A 11 -23.07 -5.76 -6.26
C LYS A 11 -22.56 -6.91 -7.16
N LYS A 12 -22.78 -6.81 -8.48
CA LYS A 12 -22.29 -7.78 -9.48
C LYS A 12 -20.83 -7.55 -9.87
N THR A 13 -20.20 -6.47 -9.42
CA THR A 13 -18.80 -6.14 -9.73
C THR A 13 -17.87 -6.73 -8.69
N VAL A 14 -16.94 -7.56 -9.12
CA VAL A 14 -15.83 -8.05 -8.29
C VAL A 14 -14.74 -6.97 -8.28
N LEU A 15 -14.55 -6.35 -7.12
CA LEU A 15 -13.56 -5.29 -6.94
C LEU A 15 -12.27 -5.86 -6.33
N ILE A 16 -11.16 -5.73 -7.05
CA ILE A 16 -9.88 -6.34 -6.68
C ILE A 16 -8.82 -5.27 -6.44
N ASP A 17 -8.20 -5.30 -5.27
CA ASP A 17 -7.00 -4.54 -4.95
C ASP A 17 -5.76 -5.33 -5.41
N ALA A 18 -5.16 -4.94 -6.53
CA ALA A 18 -4.00 -5.61 -7.11
C ALA A 18 -2.67 -5.28 -6.40
N ARG A 19 -2.74 -4.75 -5.17
CA ARG A 19 -1.58 -4.39 -4.36
C ARG A 19 -1.24 -5.48 -3.35
N LYS A 20 -0.06 -5.34 -2.74
CA LYS A 20 0.37 -6.22 -1.64
C LYS A 20 -0.49 -6.00 -0.39
N GLN A 21 -0.57 -7.02 0.46
CA GLN A 21 -1.37 -6.98 1.68
C GLN A 21 -1.04 -5.78 2.60
N PHE A 22 0.22 -5.40 2.74
CA PHE A 22 0.57 -4.25 3.59
C PHE A 22 0.09 -2.92 3.02
N GLU A 23 0.02 -2.75 1.67
CA GLU A 23 -0.55 -1.58 1.02
C GLU A 23 -2.07 -1.53 1.23
N TYR A 24 -2.74 -2.69 1.13
CA TYR A 24 -4.17 -2.85 1.40
C TYR A 24 -4.52 -2.44 2.85
N LYS A 25 -3.72 -2.85 3.82
CA LYS A 25 -3.91 -2.51 5.25
C LYS A 25 -3.78 -1.01 5.55
N VAL A 26 -3.01 -0.26 4.78
CA VAL A 26 -2.90 1.21 4.89
C VAL A 26 -4.17 1.90 4.43
N GLY A 27 -4.83 1.36 3.42
CA GLY A 27 -6.13 1.82 2.94
C GLY A 27 -6.53 1.15 1.64
N THR A 28 -7.84 1.08 1.42
CA THR A 28 -8.43 0.42 0.25
C THR A 28 -9.86 0.93 -0.03
N PHE A 29 -10.47 0.54 -1.15
CA PHE A 29 -11.89 0.79 -1.40
C PHE A 29 -12.76 -0.16 -0.59
N LYS A 30 -13.89 0.36 -0.09
CA LYS A 30 -14.87 -0.47 0.62
C LYS A 30 -15.34 -1.63 -0.28
N GLY A 31 -15.30 -2.85 0.26
CA GLY A 31 -15.75 -4.06 -0.45
C GLY A 31 -14.74 -4.65 -1.42
N SER A 32 -13.51 -4.13 -1.47
CA SER A 32 -12.47 -4.74 -2.29
C SER A 32 -11.92 -6.03 -1.69
N ILE A 33 -11.55 -6.94 -2.56
CA ILE A 33 -10.86 -8.19 -2.23
C ILE A 33 -9.37 -7.97 -2.42
N ASN A 34 -8.56 -8.35 -1.43
CA ASN A 34 -7.11 -8.44 -1.59
C ASN A 34 -6.73 -9.90 -1.84
N PRO A 35 -6.01 -10.22 -2.93
CA PRO A 35 -5.58 -11.58 -3.23
C PRO A 35 -4.52 -12.16 -2.28
N GLU A 36 -4.03 -11.37 -1.33
CA GLU A 36 -3.01 -11.74 -0.33
C GLU A 36 -1.69 -12.27 -0.92
N ILE A 37 -1.32 -11.75 -2.10
CA ILE A 37 -0.10 -12.12 -2.79
C ILE A 37 1.11 -11.32 -2.26
N ASP A 38 2.26 -11.97 -2.13
CA ASP A 38 3.51 -11.32 -1.77
C ASP A 38 4.22 -10.70 -2.99
N LYS A 39 4.08 -11.32 -4.14
CA LYS A 39 4.68 -10.86 -5.39
C LYS A 39 3.63 -10.75 -6.49
N PHE A 40 3.65 -9.66 -7.23
CA PHE A 40 2.67 -9.43 -8.31
C PHE A 40 2.67 -10.54 -9.38
N ARG A 41 3.77 -11.26 -9.57
CA ARG A 41 3.83 -12.42 -10.48
C ARG A 41 2.90 -13.57 -10.10
N GLU A 42 2.41 -13.59 -8.85
CA GLU A 42 1.45 -14.60 -8.35
C GLU A 42 -0.01 -14.21 -8.68
N PHE A 43 -0.24 -12.96 -9.07
CA PHE A 43 -1.56 -12.43 -9.38
C PHE A 43 -2.32 -13.23 -10.46
N PRO A 44 -1.70 -13.74 -11.52
CA PRO A 44 -2.36 -14.60 -12.49
C PRO A 44 -3.00 -15.86 -11.88
N ASN A 45 -2.41 -16.43 -10.82
CA ASN A 45 -2.97 -17.62 -10.16
C ASN A 45 -4.29 -17.30 -9.44
N TYR A 46 -4.38 -16.12 -8.84
CA TYR A 46 -5.64 -15.65 -8.26
C TYR A 46 -6.69 -15.38 -9.34
N LEU A 47 -6.31 -14.73 -10.44
CA LEU A 47 -7.23 -14.38 -11.52
C LEU A 47 -7.86 -15.61 -12.21
N ARG A 48 -7.16 -16.76 -12.24
CA ARG A 48 -7.70 -18.02 -12.79
C ARG A 48 -8.92 -18.55 -12.03
N LYS A 49 -9.13 -18.13 -10.78
CA LYS A 49 -10.25 -18.56 -9.93
C LYS A 49 -11.53 -17.77 -10.20
N LEU A 50 -11.47 -16.71 -11.02
CA LEU A 50 -12.59 -15.84 -11.32
C LEU A 50 -13.44 -16.39 -12.46
N ASP A 51 -14.75 -16.17 -12.40
CA ASP A 51 -15.66 -16.45 -13.51
C ASP A 51 -15.46 -15.43 -14.63
N ARG A 52 -15.29 -15.91 -15.88
CA ARG A 52 -15.06 -15.07 -17.07
C ARG A 52 -16.23 -14.15 -17.41
N LYS A 53 -17.44 -14.48 -16.96
CA LYS A 53 -18.66 -13.69 -17.18
C LYS A 53 -18.81 -12.53 -16.17
N GLN A 54 -18.04 -12.55 -15.08
CA GLN A 54 -18.11 -11.51 -14.05
C GLN A 54 -17.56 -10.16 -14.55
N THR A 55 -18.14 -9.09 -14.06
CA THR A 55 -17.56 -7.75 -14.19
C THR A 55 -16.44 -7.61 -13.16
N ILE A 56 -15.21 -7.40 -13.62
CA ILE A 56 -14.04 -7.25 -12.78
C ILE A 56 -13.58 -5.80 -12.83
N ALA A 57 -13.44 -5.19 -11.65
CA ALA A 57 -12.87 -3.86 -11.48
C ALA A 57 -11.58 -3.98 -10.67
N MET A 58 -10.46 -3.50 -11.22
CA MET A 58 -9.15 -3.59 -10.57
C MET A 58 -8.55 -2.22 -10.32
N PHE A 59 -7.81 -2.09 -9.24
CA PHE A 59 -7.06 -0.88 -8.95
C PHE A 59 -5.71 -1.19 -8.30
N CYS A 60 -4.78 -0.25 -8.46
CA CYS A 60 -3.51 -0.19 -7.74
C CYS A 60 -3.10 1.27 -7.55
N THR A 61 -1.94 1.52 -6.98
CA THR A 61 -1.47 2.88 -6.65
C THR A 61 -1.49 3.83 -7.85
N GLY A 62 -0.84 3.47 -8.96
CA GLY A 62 -0.70 4.32 -10.15
C GLY A 62 -1.33 3.78 -11.44
N GLY A 63 -1.86 2.53 -11.44
CA GLY A 63 -2.47 1.89 -12.63
C GLY A 63 -1.62 0.81 -13.29
N ILE A 64 -0.29 0.88 -13.23
CA ILE A 64 0.65 0.02 -13.99
C ILE A 64 0.42 -1.49 -13.76
N ARG A 65 0.18 -1.93 -12.52
CA ARG A 65 -0.12 -3.34 -12.21
C ARG A 65 -1.43 -3.79 -12.86
N CYS A 66 -2.42 -2.91 -12.88
CA CYS A 66 -3.73 -3.20 -13.47
C CYS A 66 -3.67 -3.27 -15.00
N GLU A 67 -2.86 -2.45 -15.66
CA GLU A 67 -2.65 -2.54 -17.12
C GLU A 67 -2.13 -3.91 -17.50
N LYS A 68 -1.10 -4.42 -16.82
CA LYS A 68 -0.57 -5.76 -17.03
C LYS A 68 -1.61 -6.86 -16.75
N ALA A 69 -2.39 -6.71 -15.67
CA ALA A 69 -3.42 -7.67 -15.29
C ALA A 69 -4.58 -7.68 -16.29
N SER A 70 -5.01 -6.52 -16.81
CA SER A 70 -6.09 -6.42 -17.82
C SER A 70 -5.73 -7.15 -19.09
N VAL A 71 -4.53 -6.92 -19.65
CA VAL A 71 -4.05 -7.63 -20.84
C VAL A 71 -4.02 -9.15 -20.62
N TYR A 72 -3.61 -9.60 -19.44
CA TYR A 72 -3.62 -11.01 -19.11
C TYR A 72 -5.04 -11.59 -19.08
N LEU A 73 -5.99 -10.89 -18.44
CA LEU A 73 -7.40 -11.33 -18.37
C LEU A 73 -8.06 -11.35 -19.75
N GLU A 74 -7.85 -10.34 -20.58
CA GLU A 74 -8.36 -10.28 -21.96
C GLU A 74 -7.88 -11.50 -22.78
N LYS A 75 -6.57 -11.83 -22.70
CA LYS A 75 -6.01 -13.04 -23.34
C LYS A 75 -6.59 -14.35 -22.80
N LYS A 76 -7.19 -14.34 -21.60
CA LYS A 76 -7.87 -15.49 -20.97
C LYS A 76 -9.38 -15.51 -21.23
N GLY A 77 -9.89 -14.60 -22.08
CA GLY A 77 -11.29 -14.56 -22.51
C GLY A 77 -12.23 -13.85 -21.54
N PHE A 78 -11.72 -12.98 -20.66
CA PHE A 78 -12.56 -12.10 -19.85
C PHE A 78 -12.96 -10.87 -20.66
N SER A 79 -14.26 -10.60 -20.79
CA SER A 79 -14.80 -9.50 -21.61
C SER A 79 -15.11 -8.22 -20.81
N ASN A 80 -15.37 -8.35 -19.51
CA ASN A 80 -15.83 -7.24 -18.65
C ASN A 80 -14.77 -6.85 -17.63
N VAL A 81 -13.61 -6.39 -18.10
CA VAL A 81 -12.48 -5.99 -17.25
C VAL A 81 -12.31 -4.47 -17.25
N PHE A 82 -12.33 -3.88 -16.06
CA PHE A 82 -12.19 -2.45 -15.87
C PHE A 82 -11.02 -2.15 -14.92
N GLN A 83 -10.31 -1.07 -15.19
CA GLN A 83 -9.26 -0.59 -14.32
C GLN A 83 -9.44 0.88 -13.95
N LEU A 84 -9.01 1.26 -12.76
CA LEU A 84 -9.02 2.65 -12.31
C LEU A 84 -7.93 3.44 -13.04
N LYS A 85 -8.30 4.26 -14.02
CA LYS A 85 -7.36 5.07 -14.81
C LYS A 85 -6.53 6.02 -13.93
N GLY A 86 -5.21 5.85 -13.98
CA GLY A 86 -4.26 6.60 -13.15
C GLY A 86 -4.25 6.17 -11.67
N GLY A 87 -4.89 5.04 -11.35
CA GLY A 87 -4.88 4.42 -10.03
C GLY A 87 -5.49 5.25 -8.92
N ILE A 88 -5.18 4.84 -7.69
CA ILE A 88 -5.66 5.47 -6.45
C ILE A 88 -5.21 6.94 -6.37
N ILE A 89 -3.98 7.25 -6.79
CA ILE A 89 -3.44 8.62 -6.75
C ILE A 89 -4.34 9.56 -7.55
N ASN A 90 -4.72 9.19 -8.77
CA ASN A 90 -5.61 10.01 -9.59
C ASN A 90 -7.03 10.10 -9.00
N TYR A 91 -7.50 9.04 -8.35
CA TYR A 91 -8.77 9.04 -7.65
C TYR A 91 -8.77 10.01 -6.46
N LEU A 92 -7.78 9.95 -5.59
CA LEU A 92 -7.63 10.83 -4.42
C LEU A 92 -7.42 12.30 -4.81
N LYS A 93 -6.83 12.55 -5.99
CA LYS A 93 -6.69 13.91 -6.55
C LYS A 93 -8.03 14.48 -7.02
N LYS A 94 -8.86 13.65 -7.70
CA LYS A 94 -10.06 14.12 -8.42
C LYS A 94 -11.35 14.02 -7.61
N ILE A 95 -11.48 13.03 -6.73
CA ILE A 95 -12.72 12.76 -5.99
C ILE A 95 -12.65 13.43 -4.62
N LYS A 96 -13.61 14.28 -4.32
CA LYS A 96 -13.72 14.95 -3.01
C LYS A 96 -13.96 13.91 -1.91
N LYS A 97 -13.42 14.15 -0.71
CA LYS A 97 -13.46 13.22 0.42
C LYS A 97 -14.87 12.76 0.78
N ASN A 98 -15.87 13.67 0.73
CA ASN A 98 -17.27 13.37 1.05
C ASN A 98 -17.98 12.47 0.01
N LYS A 99 -17.43 12.35 -1.21
CA LYS A 99 -17.94 11.47 -2.28
C LYS A 99 -17.08 10.23 -2.47
N SER A 100 -16.06 10.04 -1.64
CA SER A 100 -15.08 8.97 -1.81
C SER A 100 -15.54 7.67 -1.15
N LEU A 101 -15.32 6.56 -1.85
CA LEU A 101 -15.46 5.19 -1.33
C LEU A 101 -14.13 4.64 -0.82
N TRP A 102 -13.04 5.43 -0.89
CA TRP A 102 -11.74 5.07 -0.36
C TRP A 102 -11.72 5.17 1.16
N LYS A 103 -11.13 4.17 1.84
CA LYS A 103 -10.91 4.15 3.29
C LYS A 103 -9.42 4.10 3.59
N GLY A 104 -8.99 4.86 4.59
CA GLY A 104 -7.59 4.94 5.00
C GLY A 104 -6.75 5.85 4.10
N GLU A 105 -5.46 5.55 4.00
CA GLU A 105 -4.47 6.31 3.23
C GLU A 105 -3.90 5.47 2.10
N CYS A 106 -3.37 6.09 1.06
CA CYS A 106 -2.74 5.39 -0.05
C CYS A 106 -1.24 5.27 0.19
N TYR A 107 -0.73 4.04 0.36
CA TYR A 107 0.71 3.81 0.41
C TYR A 107 1.37 4.18 -0.92
N VAL A 108 2.48 4.91 -0.84
CA VAL A 108 3.35 5.29 -1.96
C VAL A 108 4.79 4.88 -1.70
N PHE A 109 5.54 4.64 -2.78
CA PHE A 109 6.91 4.11 -2.70
C PHE A 109 7.98 5.21 -2.64
N ASP A 110 7.62 6.39 -2.17
CA ASP A 110 8.52 7.51 -1.97
C ASP A 110 8.60 7.94 -0.49
N ASN A 111 9.31 9.01 -0.21
CA ASN A 111 9.55 9.48 1.16
C ASN A 111 8.28 9.92 1.91
N ARG A 112 7.18 10.17 1.22
CA ARG A 112 5.89 10.55 1.82
C ARG A 112 5.20 9.38 2.51
N ILE A 113 5.55 8.14 2.18
CA ILE A 113 5.04 6.87 2.69
C ILE A 113 3.56 6.66 2.41
N SER A 114 2.70 7.64 2.69
CA SER A 114 1.27 7.56 2.42
C SER A 114 0.67 8.92 2.05
N LEU A 115 -0.44 8.87 1.31
CA LEU A 115 -1.19 10.05 0.86
C LEU A 115 -2.66 9.95 1.26
N LYS A 116 -3.23 11.10 1.59
CA LYS A 116 -4.67 11.33 1.80
C LYS A 116 -5.32 12.00 0.58
N HIS A 117 -6.64 12.25 0.65
CA HIS A 117 -7.36 13.04 -0.34
C HIS A 117 -6.69 14.40 -0.57
N GLY A 118 -6.69 14.85 -1.82
CA GLY A 118 -5.97 16.05 -2.22
C GLY A 118 -4.46 15.85 -2.30
N LEU A 119 -3.98 14.61 -2.22
CA LEU A 119 -2.57 14.22 -2.24
C LEU A 119 -1.76 14.80 -1.07
N VAL A 120 -2.42 15.13 0.03
CA VAL A 120 -1.76 15.57 1.26
C VAL A 120 -1.00 14.39 1.86
N VAL A 121 0.19 14.66 2.40
CA VAL A 121 1.02 13.66 3.08
C VAL A 121 0.24 13.03 4.24
N GLY A 122 0.31 11.73 4.35
CA GLY A 122 -0.41 10.94 5.34
C GLY A 122 0.25 10.91 6.72
N THR A 123 -0.23 9.98 7.54
CA THR A 123 0.22 9.85 8.95
C THR A 123 1.14 8.64 9.18
N TYR A 124 1.31 7.81 8.17
CA TYR A 124 2.19 6.65 8.27
C TYR A 124 3.66 7.05 8.19
N SER A 125 4.50 6.29 8.89
CA SER A 125 5.96 6.34 8.76
C SER A 125 6.50 4.97 8.37
N MET A 126 7.79 4.89 7.99
CA MET A 126 8.44 3.65 7.61
C MET A 126 9.12 3.01 8.82
N CYS A 127 8.87 1.72 9.05
CA CYS A 127 9.67 0.94 9.98
C CYS A 127 11.09 0.75 9.45
N SER A 128 12.11 1.15 10.22
CA SER A 128 13.51 1.02 9.80
C SER A 128 14.01 -0.44 9.79
N GLY A 129 13.34 -1.34 10.50
CA GLY A 129 13.66 -2.76 10.52
C GLY A 129 13.14 -3.51 9.29
N CYS A 130 11.83 -3.50 9.06
CA CYS A 130 11.21 -4.32 8.00
C CYS A 130 10.76 -3.54 6.76
N ARG A 131 10.91 -2.21 6.75
CA ARG A 131 10.50 -1.33 5.63
C ARG A 131 9.01 -1.38 5.29
N LYS A 132 8.16 -1.79 6.24
CA LYS A 132 6.70 -1.71 6.11
C LYS A 132 6.19 -0.41 6.73
N PRO A 133 5.06 0.15 6.23
CA PRO A 133 4.44 1.33 6.84
C PRO A 133 3.92 0.99 8.24
N ILE A 134 4.06 1.93 9.16
CA ILE A 134 3.58 1.86 10.54
C ILE A 134 2.70 3.06 10.86
N SER A 135 1.59 2.78 11.51
CA SER A 135 0.64 3.79 11.98
C SER A 135 1.06 4.39 13.34
N ILE A 136 0.39 5.47 13.74
CA ILE A 136 0.53 6.02 15.10
C ILE A 136 0.16 4.97 16.16
N LYS A 137 -0.83 4.09 15.88
CA LYS A 137 -1.20 3.00 16.79
C LYS A 137 -0.07 1.97 16.94
N ASP A 138 0.60 1.62 15.85
CA ASP A 138 1.73 0.68 15.88
C ASP A 138 2.89 1.22 16.73
N LYS A 139 3.12 2.53 16.71
CA LYS A 139 4.14 3.19 17.53
C LYS A 139 3.84 3.19 19.03
N LYS A 140 2.59 2.96 19.43
CA LYS A 140 2.20 2.82 20.85
C LYS A 140 2.33 1.39 21.37
N SER A 141 2.65 0.43 20.51
CA SER A 141 2.82 -0.98 20.88
C SER A 141 4.13 -1.20 21.63
N SER A 142 4.12 -2.10 22.63
CA SER A 142 5.32 -2.59 23.32
C SER A 142 6.34 -3.26 22.38
N LYS A 143 5.92 -3.69 21.21
CA LYS A 143 6.77 -4.25 20.14
C LYS A 143 7.42 -3.19 19.24
N TYR A 144 7.12 -1.92 19.46
CA TYR A 144 7.74 -0.83 18.72
C TYR A 144 8.99 -0.32 19.44
N GLU A 145 10.09 -0.32 18.71
CA GLU A 145 11.34 0.30 19.11
C GLU A 145 11.84 1.17 17.96
N GLU A 146 12.01 2.48 18.19
CA GLU A 146 12.40 3.41 17.14
C GLU A 146 13.72 2.99 16.48
N GLY A 147 13.72 2.99 15.15
CA GLY A 147 14.89 2.57 14.36
C GLY A 147 15.14 1.07 14.32
N VAL A 148 14.44 0.25 15.13
CA VAL A 148 14.71 -1.18 15.32
C VAL A 148 13.56 -2.05 14.84
N SER A 149 12.39 -1.96 15.46
CA SER A 149 11.29 -2.90 15.21
C SER A 149 9.91 -2.24 15.23
N CYS A 150 8.92 -2.95 14.71
CA CYS A 150 7.51 -2.64 14.84
C CYS A 150 6.71 -3.93 15.08
N PRO A 151 5.39 -3.87 15.39
CA PRO A 151 4.57 -5.06 15.61
C PRO A 151 4.65 -6.12 14.50
N ASN A 152 4.93 -5.70 13.25
CA ASN A 152 5.02 -6.65 12.13
C ASN A 152 6.35 -7.43 12.07
N CYS A 153 7.41 -6.96 12.70
CA CYS A 153 8.73 -7.58 12.57
C CYS A 153 9.42 -7.89 13.90
N HIS A 154 8.88 -7.43 15.01
CA HIS A 154 9.51 -7.60 16.33
C HIS A 154 9.84 -9.07 16.62
N ASP A 155 8.90 -9.99 16.38
CA ASP A 155 9.03 -11.40 16.71
C ASP A 155 9.82 -12.20 15.65
N THR A 156 10.04 -11.61 14.46
CA THR A 156 10.79 -12.26 13.36
C THR A 156 12.25 -11.81 13.28
N LEU A 157 12.60 -10.73 13.96
CA LEU A 157 13.98 -10.24 14.02
C LEU A 157 14.79 -11.01 15.06
N THR A 158 15.98 -11.45 14.68
CA THR A 158 16.95 -12.04 15.62
C THR A 158 17.51 -10.98 16.56
N ASN A 159 18.03 -11.39 17.72
CA ASN A 159 18.68 -10.48 18.66
C ASN A 159 19.87 -9.74 18.02
N SER A 160 20.68 -10.42 17.24
CA SER A 160 21.79 -9.82 16.49
C SER A 160 21.30 -8.73 15.50
N GLN A 161 20.16 -8.96 14.81
CA GLN A 161 19.59 -7.94 13.93
C GLN A 161 19.11 -6.72 14.73
N LYS A 162 18.44 -6.93 15.87
CA LYS A 162 17.96 -5.84 16.74
C LYS A 162 19.14 -5.01 17.26
N GLU A 163 20.24 -5.66 17.71
CA GLU A 163 21.43 -4.96 18.17
C GLU A 163 22.09 -4.11 17.06
N ARG A 164 22.25 -4.64 15.86
CA ARG A 164 22.75 -3.85 14.71
C ARG A 164 21.88 -2.65 14.41
N PHE A 165 20.54 -2.79 14.51
CA PHE A 165 19.63 -1.69 14.28
C PHE A 165 19.70 -0.65 15.40
N ARG A 166 19.88 -1.06 16.68
CA ARG A 166 20.11 -0.14 17.81
C ARG A 166 21.39 0.65 17.61
N MET A 167 22.47 0.00 17.22
CA MET A 167 23.74 0.69 16.94
C MET A 167 23.58 1.72 15.82
N ARG A 168 22.93 1.39 14.72
CA ARG A 168 22.61 2.34 13.66
C ARG A 168 21.77 3.52 14.17
N GLN A 169 20.73 3.26 14.95
CA GLN A 169 19.87 4.32 15.51
C GLN A 169 20.65 5.23 16.46
N LYS A 170 21.54 4.67 17.26
CA LYS A 170 22.45 5.44 18.13
C LYS A 170 23.34 6.39 17.32
N GLN A 171 23.92 5.91 16.22
CA GLN A 171 24.74 6.73 15.32
C GLN A 171 23.91 7.86 14.67
N ILE A 172 22.68 7.57 14.24
CA ILE A 172 21.76 8.59 13.70
C ILE A 172 21.48 9.66 14.75
N ASN A 173 21.20 9.27 15.98
CA ASN A 173 20.90 10.19 17.08
C ASN A 173 22.10 11.06 17.45
N VAL A 174 23.32 10.50 17.44
CA VAL A 174 24.57 11.24 17.66
C VAL A 174 24.78 12.25 16.53
N ALA A 175 24.68 11.84 15.27
CA ALA A 175 24.82 12.74 14.14
C ALA A 175 23.82 13.91 14.20
N LYS A 176 22.55 13.61 14.54
CA LYS A 176 21.51 14.63 14.73
C LYS A 176 21.86 15.63 15.83
N LYS A 177 22.38 15.17 17.00
CA LYS A 177 22.81 16.04 18.11
C LYS A 177 23.97 16.97 17.69
N LEU A 178 24.84 16.50 16.81
CA LEU A 178 25.98 17.27 16.29
C LEU A 178 25.61 18.15 15.07
N GLY A 179 24.33 18.26 14.71
CA GLY A 179 23.90 19.01 13.51
C GLY A 179 24.37 18.39 12.18
N LYS A 180 24.87 17.15 12.22
CA LYS A 180 25.38 16.44 11.04
C LYS A 180 24.32 15.51 10.45
N LYS A 181 24.31 15.35 9.12
CA LYS A 181 23.47 14.36 8.46
C LYS A 181 24.14 12.98 8.55
N HIS A 182 23.34 11.96 8.93
CA HIS A 182 23.79 10.58 8.85
C HIS A 182 23.48 10.01 7.46
N ILE A 183 24.38 9.16 6.90
CA ILE A 183 24.23 8.56 5.55
C ILE A 183 22.89 7.83 5.32
N PHE A 184 22.24 7.34 6.36
CA PHE A 184 20.93 6.70 6.31
C PHE A 184 19.76 7.67 6.62
N GLN A 185 20.02 8.93 6.87
CA GLN A 185 19.01 9.93 7.11
C GLN A 185 18.56 10.48 5.76
N LYS A 186 17.31 10.13 5.37
CA LYS A 186 16.73 10.62 4.13
C LYS A 186 16.31 12.08 4.30
N GLU A 187 16.60 12.89 3.30
CA GLU A 187 16.01 14.23 3.16
C GLU A 187 14.51 14.08 2.83
N PHE A 188 13.69 14.87 3.50
CA PHE A 188 12.27 15.06 3.21
C PHE A 188 12.07 16.47 2.67
#